data_3e5fe5497fecda8dc47adc6b6279c67f
#
_entry.id   3e5fe5497fecda8dc47adc6b6279c67f
#
_cell.length_a   1.000
_cell.length_b   1.000
_cell.length_c   1.000
_cell.angle_alpha   90.00
_cell.angle_beta   90.00
_cell.angle_gamma   90.00
#
_symmetry.space_group_name_H-M   'P 1'
#
loop_
_entity.id
_entity.type
_entity.pdbx_description
1 polymer ?
#
loop_
_entity_poly.entity_id
_entity_poly.type
_entity_poly.pdbx_seq_one_letter_code
_entity_poly.pdbx_strand_id
1 'polypeptide(L)'
;MHDSPLHLVAESIIVLAVILISAKLLGELFFRFLKLPRVIGELSAGIIIGPYALGGLVLGGFGPFIHLDDHSSIPVSQSLYFLANVGAVILLFEAGLETNKQRFFNNIGSATFVAVGGVVLPFLLGLFGTIMFGFASFDSLKELIPGLFVGAMMTATSVGITARVLGDLGELNSREGVTILGGAVVDDVLGILILAIIVGMNATGAVSASSIIIIAVKAISFWLVLTLVGSWASPW
;
A
#
# COMPACT_ATOMS: atom_id res chain seq x y z
N MET A 1 4.95 33.95 15.01
CA MET A 1 6.29 33.61 15.50
C MET A 1 6.87 32.63 14.51
N HIS A 2 8.00 32.97 13.89
CA HIS A 2 8.70 32.00 13.04
C HIS A 2 9.29 30.96 13.99
N ASP A 3 8.75 29.74 13.94
CA ASP A 3 9.33 28.63 14.68
C ASP A 3 10.76 28.41 14.20
N SER A 4 11.71 28.41 15.14
CA SER A 4 13.10 28.20 14.78
C SER A 4 13.26 26.80 14.14
N PRO A 5 14.19 26.62 13.18
CA PRO A 5 14.40 25.31 12.54
C PRO A 5 14.61 24.18 13.56
N LEU A 6 15.14 24.51 14.72
CA LEU A 6 15.35 23.58 15.83
C LEU A 6 14.04 23.07 16.44
N HIS A 7 13.02 23.94 16.55
CA HIS A 7 11.69 23.54 17.05
C HIS A 7 10.99 22.57 16.10
N LEU A 8 11.03 22.82 14.78
CA LEU A 8 10.43 21.95 13.78
C LEU A 8 11.08 20.56 13.75
N VAL A 9 12.40 20.50 13.89
CA VAL A 9 13.13 19.23 13.97
C VAL A 9 12.80 18.48 15.26
N ALA A 10 12.78 19.18 16.41
CA ALA A 10 12.46 18.57 17.69
C ALA A 10 11.03 18.01 17.72
N GLU A 11 10.05 18.74 17.20
CA GLU A 11 8.67 18.29 17.06
C GLU A 11 8.58 17.01 16.21
N SER A 12 9.21 17.00 15.05
CA SER A 12 9.21 15.82 14.16
C SER A 12 9.84 14.60 14.82
N ILE A 13 10.90 14.77 15.61
CA ILE A 13 11.54 13.68 16.36
C ILE A 13 10.63 13.16 17.46
N ILE A 14 9.95 14.04 18.20
CA ILE A 14 9.02 13.63 19.27
C ILE A 14 7.85 12.85 18.68
N VAL A 15 7.24 13.35 17.60
CA VAL A 15 6.15 12.66 16.90
C VAL A 15 6.60 11.29 16.42
N LEU A 16 7.76 11.18 15.79
CA LEU A 16 8.32 9.91 15.34
C LEU A 16 8.56 8.95 16.52
N ALA A 17 9.11 9.43 17.63
CA ALA A 17 9.34 8.61 18.81
C ALA A 17 8.03 8.06 19.39
N VAL A 18 6.99 8.88 19.48
CA VAL A 18 5.67 8.45 19.95
C VAL A 18 5.07 7.40 19.00
N ILE A 19 5.17 7.60 17.68
CA ILE A 19 4.71 6.63 16.68
C ILE A 19 5.43 5.29 16.87
N LEU A 20 6.76 5.28 16.94
CA LEU A 20 7.54 4.06 17.07
C LEU A 20 7.27 3.32 18.39
N ILE A 21 7.19 4.06 19.52
CA ILE A 21 6.89 3.47 20.82
C ILE A 21 5.48 2.87 20.83
N SER A 22 4.49 3.61 20.35
CA SER A 22 3.09 3.15 20.31
C SER A 22 2.92 1.94 19.40
N ALA A 23 3.55 1.96 18.22
CA ALA A 23 3.54 0.84 17.30
C ALA A 23 4.17 -0.41 17.96
N LYS A 24 5.32 -0.27 18.59
CA LYS A 24 6.00 -1.38 19.27
C LYS A 24 5.18 -1.93 20.43
N LEU A 25 4.59 -1.07 21.25
CA LEU A 25 3.78 -1.48 22.40
C LEU A 25 2.49 -2.19 21.94
N LEU A 26 1.73 -1.63 20.99
CA LEU A 26 0.53 -2.27 20.49
C LEU A 26 0.84 -3.53 19.69
N GLY A 27 1.90 -3.55 18.91
CA GLY A 27 2.35 -4.73 18.19
C GLY A 27 2.62 -5.90 19.15
N GLU A 28 3.36 -5.65 20.24
CA GLU A 28 3.65 -6.66 21.25
C GLU A 28 2.38 -7.07 22.04
N LEU A 29 1.50 -6.11 22.35
CA LEU A 29 0.23 -6.36 23.02
C LEU A 29 -0.66 -7.30 22.18
N PHE A 30 -0.80 -7.01 20.88
CA PHE A 30 -1.60 -7.85 19.97
C PHE A 30 -1.02 -9.24 19.82
N PHE A 31 0.32 -9.34 19.71
CA PHE A 31 0.98 -10.63 19.62
C PHE A 31 0.80 -11.48 20.88
N ARG A 32 0.96 -10.91 22.08
CA ARG A 32 0.87 -11.64 23.34
C ARG A 32 -0.55 -12.02 23.74
N PHE A 33 -1.48 -11.06 23.64
CA PHE A 33 -2.83 -11.25 24.16
C PHE A 33 -3.82 -11.75 23.12
N LEU A 34 -3.72 -11.27 21.87
CA LEU A 34 -4.64 -11.64 20.80
C LEU A 34 -4.07 -12.74 19.89
N LYS A 35 -2.78 -13.08 20.02
CA LYS A 35 -2.06 -14.03 19.16
C LYS A 35 -2.15 -13.65 17.67
N LEU A 36 -2.21 -12.36 17.39
CA LEU A 36 -2.21 -11.79 16.04
C LEU A 36 -0.79 -11.37 15.63
N PRO A 37 -0.47 -11.33 14.33
CA PRO A 37 0.79 -10.77 13.85
C PRO A 37 1.02 -9.35 14.37
N ARG A 38 2.27 -9.02 14.72
CA ARG A 38 2.62 -7.72 15.32
C ARG A 38 2.22 -6.53 14.45
N VAL A 39 2.31 -6.69 13.14
CA VAL A 39 1.97 -5.63 12.18
C VAL A 39 0.54 -5.13 12.34
N ILE A 40 -0.41 -5.98 12.74
CA ILE A 40 -1.81 -5.57 12.97
C ILE A 40 -1.88 -4.59 14.15
N GLY A 41 -1.14 -4.86 15.22
CA GLY A 41 -1.03 -3.94 16.36
C GLY A 41 -0.31 -2.63 16.00
N GLU A 42 0.74 -2.70 15.18
CA GLU A 42 1.48 -1.53 14.69
C GLU A 42 0.58 -0.62 13.84
N LEU A 43 -0.22 -1.19 12.93
CA LEU A 43 -1.21 -0.45 12.12
C LEU A 43 -2.32 0.15 13.00
N SER A 44 -2.82 -0.63 13.97
CA SER A 44 -3.83 -0.17 14.93
C SER A 44 -3.31 1.02 15.76
N ALA A 45 -2.02 0.99 16.15
CA ALA A 45 -1.38 2.12 16.82
C ALA A 45 -1.44 3.38 15.96
N GLY A 46 -1.08 3.27 14.66
CA GLY A 46 -1.14 4.39 13.73
C GLY A 46 -2.54 4.98 13.58
N ILE A 47 -3.57 4.14 13.55
CA ILE A 47 -4.97 4.58 13.50
C ILE A 47 -5.36 5.32 14.80
N ILE A 48 -5.01 4.75 15.96
CA ILE A 48 -5.38 5.30 17.28
C ILE A 48 -4.70 6.65 17.54
N ILE A 49 -3.39 6.76 17.26
CA ILE A 49 -2.64 8.00 17.49
C ILE A 49 -2.64 8.94 16.28
N GLY A 50 -3.28 8.54 15.20
CA GLY A 50 -3.35 9.32 13.96
C GLY A 50 -4.11 10.64 14.12
N PRO A 51 -3.97 11.55 13.12
CA PRO A 51 -4.54 12.89 13.18
C PRO A 51 -6.09 12.90 13.21
N TYR A 52 -6.73 11.84 12.71
CA TYR A 52 -8.19 11.68 12.71
C TYR A 52 -8.74 11.00 14.00
N ALA A 53 -7.86 10.66 14.94
CA ALA A 53 -8.21 10.04 16.21
C ALA A 53 -7.56 10.82 17.37
N LEU A 54 -6.82 10.13 18.28
CA LEU A 54 -6.25 10.78 19.46
C LEU A 54 -5.24 11.89 19.13
N GLY A 55 -4.45 11.73 18.04
CA GLY A 55 -3.43 12.70 17.66
C GLY A 55 -3.98 14.04 17.17
N GLY A 56 -5.23 14.08 16.71
CA GLY A 56 -5.93 15.30 16.31
C GLY A 56 -6.67 16.01 17.46
N LEU A 57 -6.72 15.41 18.64
CA LEU A 57 -7.41 16.03 19.78
C LEU A 57 -6.61 17.19 20.38
N VAL A 58 -7.30 18.30 20.60
CA VAL A 58 -6.76 19.47 21.33
C VAL A 58 -6.89 19.21 22.83
N LEU A 59 -5.80 18.96 23.51
CA LEU A 59 -5.76 18.67 24.93
C LEU A 59 -5.24 19.88 25.72
N GLY A 60 -6.11 20.50 26.55
CA GLY A 60 -5.72 21.41 27.62
C GLY A 60 -4.88 22.61 27.21
N GLY A 61 -5.09 23.23 26.03
CA GLY A 61 -4.34 24.41 25.58
C GLY A 61 -3.09 24.10 24.74
N PHE A 62 -2.76 22.83 24.58
CA PHE A 62 -1.82 22.37 23.56
C PHE A 62 -2.61 22.06 22.27
N GLY A 63 -2.08 22.50 21.12
CA GLY A 63 -2.65 22.16 19.82
C GLY A 63 -2.68 20.64 19.58
N PRO A 64 -3.24 20.16 18.44
CA PRO A 64 -3.23 18.75 18.10
C PRO A 64 -1.79 18.23 18.04
N PHE A 65 -1.55 17.03 18.56
CA PHE A 65 -0.23 16.41 18.59
C PHE A 65 0.29 16.13 17.16
N ILE A 66 -0.62 15.76 16.26
CA ILE A 66 -0.34 15.62 14.83
C ILE A 66 -1.16 16.68 14.10
N HIS A 67 -0.48 17.73 13.61
CA HIS A 67 -1.12 18.78 12.85
C HIS A 67 -1.52 18.28 11.47
N LEU A 68 -2.79 18.50 11.14
CA LEU A 68 -3.27 18.36 9.76
C LEU A 68 -2.97 19.68 9.03
N ASP A 69 -2.32 19.58 7.89
CA ASP A 69 -2.20 20.71 6.98
C ASP A 69 -3.42 20.70 6.04
N ASP A 70 -4.41 21.55 6.34
CA ASP A 70 -5.66 21.64 5.58
C ASP A 70 -5.47 22.05 4.12
N HIS A 71 -4.29 22.56 3.78
CA HIS A 71 -3.92 22.96 2.42
C HIS A 71 -3.07 21.92 1.68
N SER A 72 -2.67 20.84 2.35
CA SER A 72 -1.87 19.76 1.80
C SER A 72 -2.74 18.55 1.45
N SER A 73 -2.45 17.90 0.32
CA SER A 73 -3.01 16.59 -0.02
C SER A 73 -2.47 15.46 0.88
N ILE A 74 -1.49 15.77 1.72
CA ILE A 74 -0.83 14.82 2.62
C ILE A 74 -1.27 15.15 4.05
N PRO A 75 -1.95 14.21 4.76
CA PRO A 75 -2.54 14.47 6.08
C PRO A 75 -1.52 14.48 7.24
N VAL A 76 -0.23 14.56 6.96
CA VAL A 76 0.86 14.59 7.94
C VAL A 76 1.98 15.53 7.48
N SER A 77 2.90 15.90 8.40
CA SER A 77 4.03 16.74 8.03
C SER A 77 4.88 16.10 6.92
N GLN A 78 5.43 16.92 6.04
CA GLN A 78 6.25 16.47 4.91
C GLN A 78 7.47 15.63 5.36
N SER A 79 8.05 15.96 6.50
CA SER A 79 9.16 15.21 7.11
C SER A 79 8.74 13.80 7.50
N LEU A 80 7.57 13.66 8.14
CA LEU A 80 7.03 12.37 8.55
C LEU A 80 6.64 11.52 7.33
N TYR A 81 6.05 12.14 6.31
CA TYR A 81 5.72 11.47 5.05
C TYR A 81 6.99 10.97 4.35
N PHE A 82 8.06 11.77 4.30
CA PHE A 82 9.34 11.36 3.73
C PHE A 82 9.93 10.15 4.49
N LEU A 83 9.97 10.21 5.83
CA LEU A 83 10.46 9.11 6.67
C LEU A 83 9.65 7.83 6.49
N ALA A 84 8.33 7.94 6.39
CA ALA A 84 7.44 6.81 6.13
C ALA A 84 7.75 6.14 4.78
N ASN A 85 7.98 6.93 3.73
CA ASN A 85 8.37 6.39 2.42
C ASN A 85 9.74 5.71 2.44
N VAL A 86 10.73 6.31 3.13
CA VAL A 86 12.05 5.66 3.33
C VAL A 86 11.89 4.33 4.07
N GLY A 87 11.09 4.30 5.14
CA GLY A 87 10.77 3.07 5.86
C GLY A 87 10.11 2.01 4.99
N ALA A 88 9.15 2.40 4.14
CA ALA A 88 8.49 1.49 3.20
C ALA A 88 9.48 0.91 2.17
N VAL A 89 10.39 1.72 1.63
CA VAL A 89 11.42 1.25 0.70
C VAL A 89 12.34 0.23 1.37
N ILE A 90 12.80 0.50 2.61
CA ILE A 90 13.66 -0.42 3.37
C ILE A 90 12.93 -1.74 3.63
N LEU A 91 11.66 -1.68 4.05
CA LEU A 91 10.85 -2.87 4.33
C LEU A 91 10.66 -3.73 3.08
N LEU A 92 10.35 -3.12 1.93
CA LEU A 92 10.21 -3.83 0.66
C LEU A 92 11.54 -4.42 0.19
N PHE A 93 12.65 -3.71 0.40
CA PHE A 93 13.98 -4.21 0.09
C PHE A 93 14.35 -5.43 0.95
N GLU A 94 14.11 -5.38 2.25
CA GLU A 94 14.30 -6.50 3.18
C GLU A 94 13.49 -7.72 2.75
N ALA A 95 12.19 -7.54 2.47
CA ALA A 95 11.32 -8.60 1.97
C ALA A 95 11.82 -9.21 0.65
N GLY A 96 12.37 -8.36 -0.22
CA GLY A 96 13.00 -8.80 -1.48
C GLY A 96 14.24 -9.67 -1.25
N LEU A 97 15.09 -9.30 -0.30
CA LEU A 97 16.30 -10.07 0.05
C LEU A 97 15.97 -11.45 0.66
N GLU A 98 14.90 -11.54 1.43
CA GLU A 98 14.47 -12.79 2.05
C GLU A 98 13.76 -13.73 1.06
N THR A 99 13.34 -13.23 -0.11
CA THR A 99 12.61 -14.00 -1.10
C THR A 99 13.52 -14.91 -1.90
N ASN A 100 13.23 -16.22 -1.91
CA ASN A 100 13.98 -17.20 -2.70
C ASN A 100 13.59 -17.14 -4.18
N LYS A 101 14.51 -16.63 -5.04
CA LYS A 101 14.29 -16.48 -6.50
C LYS A 101 13.80 -17.76 -7.17
N GLN A 102 14.46 -18.90 -6.90
CA GLN A 102 14.14 -20.16 -7.56
C GLN A 102 12.71 -20.61 -7.25
N ARG A 103 12.31 -20.51 -5.99
CA ARG A 103 10.94 -20.84 -5.55
C ARG A 103 9.91 -19.87 -6.15
N PHE A 104 10.24 -18.58 -6.21
CA PHE A 104 9.40 -17.55 -6.82
C PHE A 104 9.08 -17.90 -8.27
N PHE A 105 10.12 -18.10 -9.12
CA PHE A 105 9.89 -18.41 -10.53
C PHE A 105 9.23 -19.77 -10.77
N ASN A 106 9.51 -20.76 -9.93
CA ASN A 106 8.84 -22.06 -10.02
C ASN A 106 7.35 -22.02 -9.72
N ASN A 107 6.88 -21.03 -8.93
CA ASN A 107 5.49 -20.87 -8.53
C ASN A 107 4.76 -19.72 -9.26
N ILE A 108 5.40 -19.08 -10.24
CA ILE A 108 4.85 -17.88 -10.91
C ILE A 108 3.49 -18.15 -11.59
N GLY A 109 3.28 -19.35 -12.10
CA GLY A 109 1.98 -19.74 -12.68
C GLY A 109 0.87 -19.74 -11.62
N SER A 110 1.09 -20.39 -10.49
CA SER A 110 0.14 -20.38 -9.36
C SER A 110 -0.05 -18.97 -8.80
N ALA A 111 1.03 -18.20 -8.67
CA ALA A 111 1.00 -16.81 -8.22
C ALA A 111 0.15 -15.93 -9.14
N THR A 112 0.28 -16.11 -10.47
CA THR A 112 -0.54 -15.37 -11.45
C THR A 112 -2.03 -15.70 -11.32
N PHE A 113 -2.39 -16.97 -11.12
CA PHE A 113 -3.79 -17.34 -10.88
C PHE A 113 -4.36 -16.70 -9.61
N VAL A 114 -3.56 -16.70 -8.53
CA VAL A 114 -3.93 -16.05 -7.27
C VAL A 114 -4.09 -14.53 -7.48
N ALA A 115 -3.17 -13.90 -8.18
CA ALA A 115 -3.23 -12.46 -8.50
C ALA A 115 -4.48 -12.12 -9.31
N VAL A 116 -4.76 -12.86 -10.40
CA VAL A 116 -5.94 -12.59 -11.23
C VAL A 116 -7.23 -12.72 -10.42
N GLY A 117 -7.34 -13.76 -9.59
CA GLY A 117 -8.49 -13.92 -8.69
C GLY A 117 -8.59 -12.80 -7.66
N GLY A 118 -7.45 -12.43 -7.07
CA GLY A 118 -7.32 -11.34 -6.10
C GLY A 118 -7.62 -9.96 -6.67
N VAL A 119 -7.42 -9.76 -7.97
CA VAL A 119 -7.78 -8.52 -8.68
C VAL A 119 -9.25 -8.53 -9.10
N VAL A 120 -9.70 -9.58 -9.78
CA VAL A 120 -11.04 -9.61 -10.41
C VAL A 120 -12.15 -9.55 -9.37
N LEU A 121 -12.06 -10.35 -8.30
CA LEU A 121 -13.12 -10.40 -7.30
C LEU A 121 -13.28 -9.09 -6.52
N PRO A 122 -12.23 -8.48 -5.92
CA PRO A 122 -12.36 -7.20 -5.23
C PRO A 122 -12.75 -6.07 -6.18
N PHE A 123 -12.23 -6.06 -7.41
CA PHE A 123 -12.61 -5.07 -8.41
C PHE A 123 -14.13 -5.09 -8.68
N LEU A 124 -14.68 -6.26 -8.95
CA LEU A 124 -16.12 -6.42 -9.20
C LEU A 124 -16.94 -6.07 -7.96
N LEU A 125 -16.51 -6.51 -6.77
CA LEU A 125 -17.20 -6.17 -5.53
C LEU A 125 -17.20 -4.66 -5.26
N GLY A 126 -16.08 -3.97 -5.50
CA GLY A 126 -15.98 -2.53 -5.38
C GLY A 126 -16.86 -1.79 -6.38
N LEU A 127 -16.82 -2.20 -7.64
CA LEU A 127 -17.63 -1.64 -8.71
C LEU A 127 -19.13 -1.81 -8.42
N PHE A 128 -19.58 -3.05 -8.23
CA PHE A 128 -20.99 -3.32 -7.98
C PHE A 128 -21.49 -2.79 -6.65
N GLY A 129 -20.65 -2.82 -5.60
CA GLY A 129 -20.96 -2.21 -4.33
C GLY A 129 -21.22 -0.71 -4.47
N THR A 130 -20.37 0.00 -5.19
CA THR A 130 -20.52 1.45 -5.43
C THR A 130 -21.81 1.76 -6.20
N ILE A 131 -22.18 0.92 -7.17
CA ILE A 131 -23.43 1.05 -7.92
C ILE A 131 -24.63 0.75 -7.02
N MET A 132 -24.58 -0.30 -6.21
CA MET A 132 -25.65 -0.69 -5.30
C MET A 132 -25.95 0.39 -4.25
N PHE A 133 -24.93 1.13 -3.80
CA PHE A 133 -25.10 2.26 -2.89
C PHE A 133 -25.45 3.59 -3.58
N GLY A 134 -25.62 3.60 -4.92
CA GLY A 134 -26.04 4.78 -5.67
C GLY A 134 -24.94 5.82 -5.92
N PHE A 135 -23.65 5.48 -5.71
CA PHE A 135 -22.53 6.38 -5.98
C PHE A 135 -21.98 6.26 -7.40
N ALA A 136 -22.40 5.24 -8.15
CA ALA A 136 -22.06 5.04 -9.56
C ALA A 136 -23.26 4.46 -10.31
N SER A 137 -23.30 4.66 -11.65
CA SER A 137 -24.33 4.12 -12.55
C SER A 137 -23.72 3.65 -13.86
N PHE A 138 -24.39 2.76 -14.55
CA PHE A 138 -24.04 2.35 -15.92
C PHE A 138 -24.59 3.30 -17.01
N ASP A 139 -25.33 4.34 -16.65
CA ASP A 139 -26.02 5.21 -17.63
C ASP A 139 -25.05 6.03 -18.48
N SER A 140 -23.90 6.38 -17.91
CA SER A 140 -22.82 7.05 -18.64
C SER A 140 -21.44 6.67 -18.13
N LEU A 141 -20.42 6.81 -19.00
CA LEU A 141 -19.02 6.56 -18.57
C LEU A 141 -18.63 7.45 -17.37
N LYS A 142 -19.08 8.71 -17.36
CA LYS A 142 -18.77 9.66 -16.28
C LYS A 142 -19.34 9.19 -14.94
N GLU A 143 -20.52 8.62 -14.93
CA GLU A 143 -21.16 8.08 -13.72
C GLU A 143 -20.60 6.72 -13.30
N LEU A 144 -19.99 5.98 -14.22
CA LEU A 144 -19.36 4.70 -13.96
C LEU A 144 -17.95 4.86 -13.34
N ILE A 145 -17.25 5.94 -13.66
CA ILE A 145 -15.86 6.19 -13.20
C ILE A 145 -15.67 6.05 -11.69
N PRO A 146 -16.53 6.60 -10.79
CA PRO A 146 -16.37 6.40 -9.36
C PRO A 146 -16.37 4.91 -8.95
N GLY A 147 -17.24 4.12 -9.55
CA GLY A 147 -17.30 2.66 -9.31
C GLY A 147 -16.04 1.94 -9.79
N LEU A 148 -15.51 2.31 -10.94
CA LEU A 148 -14.25 1.78 -11.46
C LEU A 148 -13.07 2.13 -10.55
N PHE A 149 -13.00 3.37 -10.04
CA PHE A 149 -11.97 3.78 -9.09
C PHE A 149 -12.05 3.01 -7.77
N VAL A 150 -13.24 2.85 -7.19
CA VAL A 150 -13.42 2.06 -5.96
C VAL A 150 -13.04 0.62 -6.21
N GLY A 151 -13.44 0.03 -7.35
CA GLY A 151 -13.01 -1.29 -7.76
C GLY A 151 -11.48 -1.40 -7.82
N ALA A 152 -10.81 -0.47 -8.50
CA ALA A 152 -9.36 -0.44 -8.59
C ALA A 152 -8.67 -0.28 -7.22
N MET A 153 -9.19 0.58 -6.34
CA MET A 153 -8.66 0.73 -4.99
C MET A 153 -8.76 -0.56 -4.16
N MET A 154 -9.82 -1.34 -4.36
CA MET A 154 -10.01 -2.61 -3.64
C MET A 154 -9.10 -3.75 -4.14
N THR A 155 -8.48 -3.62 -5.30
CA THR A 155 -7.52 -4.64 -5.79
C THR A 155 -6.15 -4.51 -5.12
N ALA A 156 -5.77 -3.32 -4.63
CA ALA A 156 -4.44 -3.06 -4.14
C ALA A 156 -4.10 -3.94 -2.92
N THR A 157 -3.07 -4.76 -3.06
CA THR A 157 -2.59 -5.67 -2.01
C THR A 157 -1.22 -5.19 -1.50
N SER A 158 -1.04 -5.11 -0.19
CA SER A 158 0.25 -4.71 0.39
C SER A 158 1.25 -5.85 0.43
N VAL A 159 2.23 -5.83 -0.46
CA VAL A 159 3.37 -6.77 -0.45
C VAL A 159 4.13 -6.72 0.87
N GLY A 160 4.39 -5.51 1.41
CA GLY A 160 5.13 -5.33 2.65
C GLY A 160 4.44 -5.92 3.88
N ILE A 161 3.14 -5.70 4.04
CA ILE A 161 2.36 -6.30 5.14
C ILE A 161 2.32 -7.82 4.99
N THR A 162 2.08 -8.31 3.78
CA THR A 162 2.04 -9.74 3.46
C THR A 162 3.36 -10.42 3.82
N ALA A 163 4.50 -9.85 3.38
CA ALA A 163 5.82 -10.37 3.69
C ALA A 163 6.09 -10.38 5.20
N ARG A 164 5.73 -9.30 5.91
CA ARG A 164 5.89 -9.20 7.36
C ARG A 164 5.07 -10.24 8.11
N VAL A 165 3.80 -10.42 7.74
CA VAL A 165 2.93 -11.44 8.36
C VAL A 165 3.47 -12.84 8.11
N LEU A 166 3.86 -13.17 6.88
CA LEU A 166 4.44 -14.46 6.53
C LEU A 166 5.77 -14.70 7.27
N GLY A 167 6.60 -13.64 7.44
CA GLY A 167 7.81 -13.70 8.24
C GLY A 167 7.55 -13.99 9.71
N ASP A 168 6.60 -13.27 10.34
CA ASP A 168 6.18 -13.48 11.73
C ASP A 168 5.62 -14.91 11.98
N LEU A 169 4.99 -15.51 10.96
CA LEU A 169 4.49 -16.89 11.00
C LEU A 169 5.55 -17.94 10.67
N GLY A 170 6.73 -17.55 10.19
CA GLY A 170 7.77 -18.47 9.71
C GLY A 170 7.47 -19.13 8.37
N GLU A 171 6.46 -18.61 7.61
CA GLU A 171 5.94 -19.21 6.38
C GLU A 171 6.40 -18.49 5.11
N LEU A 172 7.34 -17.52 5.20
CA LEU A 172 7.80 -16.73 4.07
C LEU A 172 8.36 -17.60 2.92
N ASN A 173 9.05 -18.68 3.27
CA ASN A 173 9.68 -19.61 2.33
C ASN A 173 8.86 -20.89 2.07
N SER A 174 7.64 -21.00 2.62
CA SER A 174 6.71 -22.08 2.29
C SER A 174 6.22 -21.95 0.83
N ARG A 175 5.66 -23.00 0.28
CA ARG A 175 5.07 -22.98 -1.07
C ARG A 175 3.92 -21.97 -1.15
N GLU A 176 3.10 -21.94 -0.12
CA GLU A 176 1.96 -21.04 0.04
C GLU A 176 2.45 -19.60 0.18
N GLY A 177 3.42 -19.35 1.05
CA GLY A 177 3.98 -18.02 1.28
C GLY A 177 4.59 -17.42 0.03
N VAL A 178 5.40 -18.19 -0.70
CA VAL A 178 6.00 -17.76 -1.98
C VAL A 178 4.93 -17.51 -3.03
N THR A 179 3.87 -18.33 -3.07
CA THR A 179 2.76 -18.14 -4.01
C THR A 179 1.96 -16.87 -3.70
N ILE A 180 1.65 -16.62 -2.43
CA ILE A 180 0.94 -15.42 -1.96
C ILE A 180 1.75 -14.16 -2.26
N LEU A 181 3.03 -14.17 -1.90
CA LEU A 181 3.93 -13.03 -2.12
C LEU A 181 4.13 -12.76 -3.62
N GLY A 182 4.32 -13.82 -4.41
CA GLY A 182 4.39 -13.71 -5.86
C GLY A 182 3.08 -13.19 -6.47
N GLY A 183 1.94 -13.62 -5.94
CA GLY A 183 0.63 -13.10 -6.32
C GLY A 183 0.51 -11.61 -6.07
N ALA A 184 0.92 -11.13 -4.89
CA ALA A 184 0.90 -9.72 -4.54
C ALA A 184 1.80 -8.86 -5.45
N VAL A 185 2.96 -9.36 -5.87
CA VAL A 185 3.83 -8.66 -6.84
C VAL A 185 3.19 -8.57 -8.23
N VAL A 186 2.54 -9.63 -8.69
CA VAL A 186 1.81 -9.62 -9.98
C VAL A 186 0.59 -8.70 -9.89
N ASP A 187 -0.10 -8.71 -8.77
CA ASP A 187 -1.24 -7.84 -8.47
C ASP A 187 -0.90 -6.36 -8.56
N ASP A 188 0.24 -5.93 -8.04
CA ASP A 188 0.72 -4.55 -8.15
C ASP A 188 0.83 -4.10 -9.62
N VAL A 189 1.35 -4.96 -10.50
CA VAL A 189 1.43 -4.66 -11.93
C VAL A 189 0.03 -4.54 -12.55
N LEU A 190 -0.86 -5.46 -12.23
CA LEU A 190 -2.25 -5.43 -12.72
C LEU A 190 -3.00 -4.20 -12.19
N GLY A 191 -2.83 -3.85 -10.91
CA GLY A 191 -3.44 -2.67 -10.29
C GLY A 191 -3.03 -1.37 -10.97
N ILE A 192 -1.73 -1.20 -11.26
CA ILE A 192 -1.22 -0.03 -12.01
C ILE A 192 -1.85 0.03 -13.42
N LEU A 193 -1.98 -1.10 -14.11
CA LEU A 193 -2.61 -1.16 -15.44
C LEU A 193 -4.08 -0.75 -15.38
N ILE A 194 -4.84 -1.29 -14.45
CA ILE A 194 -6.26 -0.95 -14.26
C ILE A 194 -6.42 0.53 -13.94
N LEU A 195 -5.63 1.04 -12.99
CA LEU A 195 -5.68 2.46 -12.61
C LEU A 195 -5.35 3.38 -13.79
N ALA A 196 -4.32 3.05 -14.56
CA ALA A 196 -3.92 3.84 -15.72
C ALA A 196 -5.00 3.84 -16.82
N ILE A 197 -5.71 2.73 -17.01
CA ILE A 197 -6.86 2.65 -17.92
C ILE A 197 -7.97 3.58 -17.44
N ILE A 198 -8.35 3.51 -16.16
CA ILE A 198 -9.44 4.31 -15.58
C ILE A 198 -9.10 5.81 -15.64
N VAL A 199 -7.87 6.19 -15.30
CA VAL A 199 -7.39 7.58 -15.41
C VAL A 199 -7.44 8.07 -16.87
N GLY A 200 -7.01 7.22 -17.81
CA GLY A 200 -7.10 7.53 -19.24
C GLY A 200 -8.55 7.71 -19.72
N MET A 201 -9.46 6.85 -19.28
CA MET A 201 -10.90 6.96 -19.56
C MET A 201 -11.48 8.25 -18.99
N ASN A 202 -11.11 8.63 -17.78
CA ASN A 202 -11.57 9.87 -17.15
C ASN A 202 -11.06 11.13 -17.88
N ALA A 203 -9.82 11.11 -18.35
CA ALA A 203 -9.20 12.27 -19.02
C ALA A 203 -9.72 12.49 -20.44
N THR A 204 -9.99 11.43 -21.19
CA THR A 204 -10.35 11.51 -22.64
C THR A 204 -11.82 11.31 -22.92
N GLY A 205 -12.60 10.84 -21.93
CA GLY A 205 -14.00 10.44 -22.12
C GLY A 205 -14.18 9.20 -23.01
N ALA A 206 -13.08 8.55 -23.43
CA ALA A 206 -13.09 7.40 -24.30
C ALA A 206 -11.97 6.41 -23.94
N VAL A 207 -12.21 5.14 -24.22
CA VAL A 207 -11.20 4.07 -24.09
C VAL A 207 -10.40 4.00 -25.39
N SER A 208 -9.13 4.40 -25.34
CA SER A 208 -8.21 4.21 -26.46
C SER A 208 -7.40 2.91 -26.28
N ALA A 209 -7.65 1.92 -27.11
CA ALA A 209 -6.90 0.66 -27.08
C ALA A 209 -5.38 0.87 -27.24
N SER A 210 -4.97 1.83 -28.06
CA SER A 210 -3.55 2.16 -28.22
C SER A 210 -2.92 2.70 -26.96
N SER A 211 -3.61 3.57 -26.20
CA SER A 211 -3.12 4.09 -24.92
C SER A 211 -2.97 2.99 -23.89
N ILE A 212 -3.94 2.07 -23.81
CA ILE A 212 -3.88 0.91 -22.90
C ILE A 212 -2.66 0.04 -23.22
N ILE A 213 -2.46 -0.31 -24.50
CA ILE A 213 -1.33 -1.13 -24.94
C ILE A 213 0.01 -0.44 -24.59
N ILE A 214 0.14 0.86 -24.85
CA ILE A 214 1.36 1.60 -24.54
C ILE A 214 1.65 1.60 -23.03
N ILE A 215 0.64 1.80 -22.19
CA ILE A 215 0.78 1.78 -20.73
C ILE A 215 1.17 0.38 -20.26
N ALA A 216 0.50 -0.66 -20.76
CA ALA A 216 0.80 -2.04 -20.45
C ALA A 216 2.26 -2.41 -20.83
N VAL A 217 2.68 -2.06 -22.04
CA VAL A 217 4.04 -2.32 -22.52
C VAL A 217 5.07 -1.58 -21.65
N LYS A 218 4.83 -0.31 -21.31
CA LYS A 218 5.73 0.47 -20.44
C LYS A 218 5.85 -0.16 -19.05
N ALA A 219 4.72 -0.52 -18.41
CA ALA A 219 4.72 -1.10 -17.07
C ALA A 219 5.41 -2.47 -17.04
N ILE A 220 5.10 -3.35 -17.99
CA ILE A 220 5.71 -4.68 -18.09
C ILE A 220 7.20 -4.56 -18.42
N SER A 221 7.58 -3.69 -19.36
CA SER A 221 8.99 -3.47 -19.71
C SER A 221 9.80 -2.92 -18.54
N PHE A 222 9.24 -1.96 -17.78
CA PHE A 222 9.88 -1.44 -16.58
C PHE A 222 10.10 -2.53 -15.54
N TRP A 223 9.06 -3.31 -15.25
CA TRP A 223 9.15 -4.43 -14.31
C TRP A 223 10.18 -5.47 -14.75
N LEU A 224 10.18 -5.88 -16.03
CA LEU A 224 11.14 -6.83 -16.57
C LEU A 224 12.58 -6.31 -16.47
N VAL A 225 12.83 -5.06 -16.86
CA VAL A 225 14.16 -4.44 -16.79
C VAL A 225 14.68 -4.42 -15.36
N LEU A 226 13.84 -3.97 -14.40
CA LEU A 226 14.23 -3.95 -12.98
C LEU A 226 14.50 -5.36 -12.43
N THR A 227 13.67 -6.34 -12.81
CA THR A 227 13.85 -7.74 -12.39
C THR A 227 15.14 -8.32 -12.95
N LEU A 228 15.45 -8.07 -14.23
CA LEU A 228 16.70 -8.54 -14.87
C LEU A 228 17.93 -7.87 -14.26
N VAL A 229 17.89 -6.54 -14.09
CA VAL A 229 18.99 -5.78 -13.46
C VAL A 229 19.20 -6.23 -12.02
N GLY A 230 18.12 -6.33 -11.24
CA GLY A 230 18.18 -6.81 -9.85
C GLY A 230 18.71 -8.24 -9.75
N SER A 231 18.27 -9.14 -10.64
CA SER A 231 18.74 -10.53 -10.67
C SER A 231 20.22 -10.66 -11.09
N TRP A 232 20.70 -9.73 -11.90
CA TRP A 232 22.12 -9.66 -12.30
C TRP A 232 22.97 -9.02 -11.18
N ALA A 233 22.49 -7.96 -10.56
CA ALA A 233 23.19 -7.25 -9.49
C ALA A 233 23.24 -8.05 -8.17
N SER A 234 22.26 -8.93 -7.94
CA SER A 234 22.17 -9.80 -6.76
C SER A 234 22.33 -11.26 -7.19
N PRO A 235 23.55 -11.79 -7.27
CA PRO A 235 23.82 -13.16 -7.68
C PRO A 235 23.41 -14.25 -6.67
N TRP A 236 22.81 -13.87 -5.56
CA TRP A 236 22.39 -14.75 -4.44
C TRP A 236 20.91 -15.12 -4.49
#